data_47f328f0b3776e5bc78ab9e00df6876f
#
_entry.id   47f328f0b3776e5bc78ab9e00df6876f
#
_cell.length_a   1.000
_cell.length_b   1.000
_cell.length_c   1.000
_cell.angle_alpha   90.00
_cell.angle_beta   90.00
_cell.angle_gamma   90.00
#
_symmetry.space_group_name_H-M   'P 1'
#
loop_
_entity.id
_entity.type
_entity.pdbx_description
1 polymer ?
#
loop_
_entity_poly.entity_id
_entity_poly.type
_entity_poly.pdbx_seq_one_letter_code
_entity_poly.pdbx_strand_id
1 'polypeptide(L)'
;SSPAWKVSISKSVNKILSLFPNKNYEFHRGSSFVDKIYNAWKVGKKEQGLKLADDKWNPADIWLVSDTIKNVDFSNELGVLNGEISQFYEDGDLIGISLKAIKKEATHTVYNDPNIPSNNIYEYESYKSTTKSASTTIVYKGGSIVFRNFSVDRGFAAEINGAGAQG
;
A
#
# COMPACT_ATOMS: atom_id res chain seq x y z
N SER A 1 9.24 20.91 14.61
CA SER A 1 8.47 20.81 13.36
C SER A 1 7.92 22.18 12.96
N SER A 2 7.89 22.49 11.66
CA SER A 2 7.34 23.75 11.18
C SER A 2 5.85 23.89 11.52
N PRO A 3 5.31 25.13 11.65
CA PRO A 3 3.88 25.32 11.93
C PRO A 3 2.96 24.62 10.93
N ALA A 4 3.34 24.55 9.66
CA ALA A 4 2.60 23.88 8.60
C ALA A 4 2.45 22.36 8.86
N TRP A 5 3.47 21.71 9.39
CA TRP A 5 3.41 20.30 9.76
C TRP A 5 2.48 20.04 10.96
N LYS A 6 2.47 20.94 11.95
CA LYS A 6 1.55 20.81 13.10
C LYS A 6 0.11 20.87 12.66
N VAL A 7 -0.24 21.79 11.75
CA VAL A 7 -1.59 21.91 11.18
C VAL A 7 -1.95 20.65 10.38
N SER A 8 -1.02 20.16 9.56
CA SER A 8 -1.23 18.93 8.79
C SER A 8 -1.49 17.72 9.68
N ILE A 9 -0.71 17.54 10.73
CA ILE A 9 -0.88 16.46 11.71
C ILE A 9 -2.25 16.55 12.39
N SER A 10 -2.62 17.72 12.91
CA SER A 10 -3.91 17.92 13.57
C SER A 10 -5.10 17.58 12.67
N LYS A 11 -5.07 18.03 11.40
CA LYS A 11 -6.11 17.70 10.42
C LYS A 11 -6.17 16.20 10.13
N SER A 12 -5.01 15.54 9.99
CA SER A 12 -4.94 14.09 9.78
C SER A 12 -5.53 13.33 10.96
N VAL A 13 -5.14 13.67 12.18
CA VAL A 13 -5.65 13.02 13.40
C VAL A 13 -7.16 13.17 13.50
N ASN A 14 -7.70 14.39 13.35
CA ASN A 14 -9.15 14.62 13.40
C ASN A 14 -9.90 13.80 12.35
N LYS A 15 -9.34 13.71 11.14
CA LYS A 15 -9.93 12.90 10.07
C LYS A 15 -9.92 11.40 10.41
N ILE A 16 -8.81 10.88 10.91
CA ILE A 16 -8.69 9.48 11.35
C ILE A 16 -9.71 9.16 12.45
N LEU A 17 -9.78 9.98 13.48
CA LEU A 17 -10.73 9.79 14.59
C LEU A 17 -12.19 9.82 14.10
N SER A 18 -12.50 10.62 13.10
CA SER A 18 -13.87 10.66 12.52
C SER A 18 -14.22 9.43 11.70
N LEU A 19 -13.20 8.74 11.12
CA LEU A 19 -13.41 7.56 10.29
C LEU A 19 -13.49 6.27 11.12
N PHE A 20 -12.83 6.22 12.27
CA PHE A 20 -12.71 5.03 13.11
C PHE A 20 -13.15 5.32 14.57
N PRO A 21 -14.41 5.69 14.81
CA PRO A 21 -14.86 6.18 16.12
C PRO A 21 -15.10 5.06 17.15
N ASN A 22 -15.18 3.80 16.71
CA ASN A 22 -15.77 2.73 17.53
C ASN A 22 -14.76 1.82 18.23
N LYS A 23 -13.45 2.06 18.04
CA LYS A 23 -12.39 1.24 18.66
C LYS A 23 -11.30 2.10 19.26
N ASN A 24 -10.64 1.58 20.28
CA ASN A 24 -9.40 2.16 20.80
C ASN A 24 -8.23 1.66 19.94
N TYR A 25 -7.42 2.57 19.48
CA TYR A 25 -6.25 2.26 18.68
C TYR A 25 -4.96 2.79 19.31
N GLU A 26 -3.92 1.97 19.24
CA GLU A 26 -2.55 2.42 19.35
C GLU A 26 -2.02 2.81 17.97
N PHE A 27 -1.23 3.88 17.92
CA PHE A 27 -0.59 4.35 16.70
C PHE A 27 0.84 3.84 16.67
N HIS A 28 1.16 3.01 15.70
CA HIS A 28 2.46 2.37 15.57
C HIS A 28 3.23 2.90 14.36
N ARG A 29 4.47 3.31 14.58
CA ARG A 29 5.43 3.66 13.54
C ARG A 29 6.82 3.16 13.96
N GLY A 30 7.36 2.18 13.24
CA GLY A 30 8.68 1.60 13.58
C GLY A 30 8.72 0.97 14.98
N SER A 31 7.63 0.36 15.41
CA SER A 31 7.50 -0.34 16.69
C SER A 31 7.75 -1.84 16.54
N SER A 32 7.90 -2.54 17.66
CA SER A 32 8.01 -4.00 17.67
C SER A 32 6.82 -4.71 17.01
N PHE A 33 5.62 -4.15 17.08
CA PHE A 33 4.46 -4.67 16.38
C PHE A 33 4.63 -4.57 14.86
N VAL A 34 5.05 -3.40 14.37
CA VAL A 34 5.32 -3.18 12.95
C VAL A 34 6.47 -4.08 12.47
N ASP A 35 7.49 -4.27 13.31
CA ASP A 35 8.60 -5.17 13.00
C ASP A 35 8.14 -6.62 12.81
N LYS A 36 7.13 -7.10 13.57
CA LYS A 36 6.56 -8.45 13.36
C LYS A 36 6.00 -8.60 11.94
N ILE A 37 5.20 -7.64 11.48
CA ILE A 37 4.62 -7.65 10.13
C ILE A 37 5.72 -7.69 9.06
N TYR A 38 6.68 -6.78 9.15
CA TYR A 38 7.75 -6.69 8.15
C TYR A 38 8.74 -7.86 8.21
N ASN A 39 8.97 -8.46 9.38
CA ASN A 39 9.78 -9.67 9.49
C ASN A 39 9.08 -10.86 8.85
N ALA A 40 7.79 -11.06 9.10
CA ALA A 40 7.00 -12.08 8.42
C ALA A 40 7.05 -11.92 6.89
N TRP A 41 6.84 -10.69 6.40
CA TRP A 41 6.99 -10.34 4.98
C TRP A 41 8.38 -10.68 4.43
N LYS A 42 9.45 -10.29 5.11
CA LYS A 42 10.84 -10.53 4.67
C LYS A 42 11.17 -12.02 4.58
N VAL A 43 10.69 -12.80 5.53
CA VAL A 43 10.87 -14.27 5.51
C VAL A 43 10.14 -14.86 4.32
N GLY A 44 8.84 -14.61 4.18
CA GLY A 44 8.04 -15.17 3.11
C GLY A 44 8.50 -14.69 1.71
N LYS A 45 8.89 -13.43 1.58
CA LYS A 45 9.48 -12.89 0.36
C LYS A 45 10.76 -13.63 -0.06
N LYS A 46 11.63 -13.92 0.90
CA LYS A 46 12.87 -14.66 0.67
C LYS A 46 12.58 -16.10 0.25
N GLU A 47 11.67 -16.77 0.91
CA GLU A 47 11.28 -18.15 0.60
C GLU A 47 10.71 -18.29 -0.81
N GLN A 48 9.94 -17.30 -1.26
CA GLN A 48 9.37 -17.29 -2.61
C GLN A 48 10.28 -16.66 -3.67
N GLY A 49 11.48 -16.21 -3.31
CA GLY A 49 12.43 -15.58 -4.25
C GLY A 49 11.95 -14.24 -4.82
N LEU A 50 11.02 -13.55 -4.16
CA LEU A 50 10.48 -12.29 -4.64
C LEU A 50 11.46 -11.13 -4.47
N LYS A 51 11.61 -10.30 -5.52
CA LYS A 51 12.46 -9.10 -5.53
C LYS A 51 11.61 -7.81 -5.42
N LEU A 52 10.63 -7.80 -4.51
CA LEU A 52 9.78 -6.64 -4.29
C LEU A 52 10.31 -5.82 -3.10
N ALA A 53 10.35 -4.51 -3.22
CA ALA A 53 10.72 -3.62 -2.12
C ALA A 53 9.58 -3.54 -1.07
N ASP A 54 9.95 -3.31 0.20
CA ASP A 54 8.99 -3.38 1.31
C ASP A 54 7.90 -2.29 1.18
N ASP A 55 8.27 -1.08 0.74
CA ASP A 55 7.37 0.05 0.48
C ASP A 55 6.42 -0.18 -0.71
N LYS A 56 6.75 -1.11 -1.60
CA LYS A 56 5.90 -1.53 -2.72
C LYS A 56 4.88 -2.57 -2.31
N TRP A 57 5.21 -3.38 -1.31
CA TRP A 57 4.24 -4.30 -0.73
C TRP A 57 3.26 -3.57 0.18
N ASN A 58 3.75 -2.67 1.02
CA ASN A 58 2.92 -1.91 1.94
C ASN A 58 3.43 -0.48 2.11
N PRO A 59 2.69 0.53 1.62
CA PRO A 59 3.07 1.93 1.68
C PRO A 59 2.63 2.62 2.99
N ALA A 60 2.22 1.90 4.02
CA ALA A 60 1.75 2.50 5.26
C ALA A 60 2.88 3.19 6.03
N ASP A 61 2.67 4.45 6.35
CA ASP A 61 3.58 5.25 7.21
C ASP A 61 3.29 5.03 8.69
N ILE A 62 2.03 4.78 9.03
CA ILE A 62 1.52 4.56 10.38
C ILE A 62 0.50 3.43 10.34
N TRP A 63 0.48 2.61 11.40
CA TRP A 63 -0.52 1.60 11.61
C TRP A 63 -1.38 1.95 12.83
N LEU A 64 -2.69 1.84 12.67
CA LEU A 64 -3.63 1.81 13.78
C LEU A 64 -3.85 0.35 14.15
N VAL A 65 -3.62 0.04 15.41
CA VAL A 65 -3.68 -1.33 15.95
C VAL A 65 -4.67 -1.32 17.11
N SER A 66 -5.72 -2.14 17.01
CA SER A 66 -6.66 -2.28 18.11
C SER A 66 -6.07 -3.11 19.25
N ASP A 67 -6.64 -2.95 20.44
CA ASP A 67 -6.26 -3.76 21.61
C ASP A 67 -6.42 -5.28 21.36
N THR A 68 -7.32 -5.66 20.45
CA THR A 68 -7.62 -7.05 20.12
C THR A 68 -6.43 -7.80 19.54
N ILE A 69 -5.64 -7.12 18.71
CA ILE A 69 -4.57 -7.78 17.94
C ILE A 69 -3.14 -7.40 18.37
N LYS A 70 -2.97 -6.57 19.40
CA LYS A 70 -1.64 -6.08 19.81
C LYS A 70 -0.60 -7.17 20.12
N ASN A 71 -1.05 -8.38 20.45
CA ASN A 71 -0.18 -9.51 20.78
C ASN A 71 -0.16 -10.60 19.68
N VAL A 72 -0.76 -10.33 18.52
CA VAL A 72 -0.81 -11.29 17.41
C VAL A 72 0.60 -11.49 16.83
N ASP A 73 0.90 -12.73 16.46
CA ASP A 73 2.03 -13.09 15.63
C ASP A 73 1.54 -13.37 14.21
N PHE A 74 2.30 -12.92 13.22
CA PHE A 74 1.95 -13.01 11.81
C PHE A 74 2.60 -14.22 11.14
N SER A 75 1.90 -14.83 10.20
CA SER A 75 2.42 -15.93 9.41
C SER A 75 3.56 -15.48 8.49
N ASN A 76 4.59 -16.32 8.35
CA ASN A 76 5.66 -16.10 7.39
C ASN A 76 5.28 -16.53 5.95
N GLU A 77 4.18 -17.23 5.76
CA GLU A 77 3.66 -17.56 4.45
C GLU A 77 2.92 -16.35 3.87
N LEU A 78 3.35 -15.83 2.70
CA LEU A 78 2.84 -14.57 2.15
C LEU A 78 1.34 -14.59 1.86
N GLY A 79 0.80 -15.71 1.39
CA GLY A 79 -0.63 -15.83 1.14
C GLY A 79 -1.44 -15.71 2.42
N VAL A 80 -0.99 -16.38 3.49
CA VAL A 80 -1.62 -16.33 4.82
C VAL A 80 -1.44 -14.93 5.42
N LEU A 81 -0.23 -14.36 5.40
CA LEU A 81 0.05 -13.00 5.89
C LEU A 81 -0.87 -11.96 5.25
N ASN A 82 -1.02 -11.99 3.93
CA ASN A 82 -1.91 -11.07 3.24
C ASN A 82 -3.38 -11.28 3.62
N GLY A 83 -3.79 -12.53 3.79
CA GLY A 83 -5.13 -12.88 4.29
C GLY A 83 -5.38 -12.36 5.69
N GLU A 84 -4.42 -12.54 6.62
CA GLU A 84 -4.48 -12.03 8.00
C GLU A 84 -4.61 -10.49 8.01
N ILE A 85 -3.78 -9.79 7.25
CA ILE A 85 -3.82 -8.32 7.17
C ILE A 85 -5.16 -7.84 6.59
N SER A 86 -5.67 -8.50 5.54
CA SER A 86 -6.96 -8.17 4.95
C SER A 86 -8.11 -8.40 5.94
N GLN A 87 -8.10 -9.53 6.65
CA GLN A 87 -9.12 -9.83 7.65
C GLN A 87 -9.12 -8.81 8.79
N PHE A 88 -7.94 -8.49 9.34
CA PHE A 88 -7.83 -7.47 10.38
C PHE A 88 -8.26 -6.08 9.91
N TYR A 89 -8.06 -5.78 8.62
CA TYR A 89 -8.58 -4.54 8.02
C TYR A 89 -10.12 -4.56 7.96
N GLU A 90 -10.73 -5.65 7.51
CA GLU A 90 -12.19 -5.81 7.45
C GLU A 90 -12.83 -5.73 8.84
N ASP A 91 -12.19 -6.34 9.84
CA ASP A 91 -12.61 -6.29 11.24
C ASP A 91 -12.37 -4.91 11.86
N GLY A 92 -11.65 -4.03 11.16
CA GLY A 92 -11.24 -2.73 11.66
C GLY A 92 -10.22 -2.81 12.80
N ASP A 93 -9.41 -3.85 12.86
CA ASP A 93 -8.40 -4.05 13.90
C ASP A 93 -7.01 -3.59 13.50
N LEU A 94 -6.70 -3.61 12.19
CA LEU A 94 -5.42 -3.19 11.64
C LEU A 94 -5.63 -2.26 10.44
N ILE A 95 -5.22 -1.01 10.56
CA ILE A 95 -5.41 -0.05 9.48
C ILE A 95 -4.08 0.61 9.14
N GLY A 96 -3.60 0.36 7.94
CA GLY A 96 -2.42 1.03 7.39
C GLY A 96 -2.78 2.40 6.82
N ILE A 97 -2.06 3.44 7.23
CA ILE A 97 -2.28 4.81 6.78
C ILE A 97 -1.03 5.34 6.11
N SER A 98 -1.16 5.77 4.85
CA SER A 98 -0.13 6.55 4.17
C SER A 98 -0.44 8.04 4.29
N LEU A 99 0.49 8.79 4.88
CA LEU A 99 0.33 10.21 5.14
C LEU A 99 0.81 11.03 3.95
N LYS A 100 0.02 12.03 3.58
CA LYS A 100 0.40 13.03 2.58
C LYS A 100 0.40 14.42 3.20
N ALA A 101 1.27 15.30 2.71
CA ALA A 101 1.30 16.68 3.16
C ALA A 101 -0.02 17.38 2.78
N ILE A 102 -0.73 17.91 3.79
CA ILE A 102 -2.05 18.50 3.62
C ILE A 102 -1.92 20.01 3.47
N LYS A 103 -2.35 20.54 2.32
CA LYS A 103 -2.35 21.99 2.04
C LYS A 103 -3.67 22.66 2.41
N LYS A 104 -4.80 21.99 2.20
CA LYS A 104 -6.14 22.55 2.48
C LYS A 104 -6.85 21.72 3.55
N GLU A 105 -7.55 20.68 3.16
CA GLU A 105 -8.28 19.78 4.06
C GLU A 105 -7.77 18.35 3.93
N ALA A 106 -7.92 17.57 5.00
CA ALA A 106 -7.59 16.16 4.98
C ALA A 106 -8.68 15.41 4.18
N THR A 107 -8.29 14.83 3.06
CA THR A 107 -9.13 13.91 2.29
C THR A 107 -8.77 12.48 2.66
N HIS A 108 -9.72 11.58 2.48
CA HIS A 108 -9.54 10.15 2.70
C HIS A 108 -9.79 9.42 1.39
N THR A 109 -8.90 8.52 1.06
CA THR A 109 -9.05 7.59 -0.06
C THR A 109 -8.66 6.20 0.42
N VAL A 110 -9.51 5.22 0.19
CA VAL A 110 -9.21 3.82 0.47
C VAL A 110 -8.52 3.23 -0.76
N TYR A 111 -7.43 2.51 -0.53
CA TYR A 111 -6.70 1.79 -1.55
C TYR A 111 -6.74 0.29 -1.24
N ASN A 112 -6.80 -0.52 -2.27
CA ASN A 112 -6.80 -1.97 -2.16
C ASN A 112 -7.89 -2.51 -1.21
N ASP A 113 -9.05 -1.88 -1.19
CA ASP A 113 -10.19 -2.36 -0.42
C ASP A 113 -10.63 -3.73 -0.98
N PRO A 114 -10.53 -4.82 -0.20
CA PRO A 114 -10.91 -6.16 -0.67
C PRO A 114 -12.40 -6.26 -1.00
N ASN A 115 -13.24 -5.38 -0.44
CA ASN A 115 -14.68 -5.35 -0.68
C ASN A 115 -15.07 -4.59 -1.96
N ILE A 116 -14.14 -3.86 -2.58
CA ILE A 116 -14.37 -3.25 -3.88
C ILE A 116 -14.01 -4.28 -4.94
N PRO A 117 -15.00 -4.90 -5.62
CA PRO A 117 -14.69 -5.84 -6.68
C PRO A 117 -13.84 -5.14 -7.73
N SER A 118 -12.69 -5.72 -8.06
CA SER A 118 -11.86 -5.27 -9.18
C SER A 118 -12.50 -5.63 -10.52
N ASN A 119 -13.71 -5.16 -10.74
CA ASN A 119 -14.41 -5.26 -12.03
C ASN A 119 -13.83 -4.28 -13.06
N ASN A 120 -12.57 -3.92 -12.92
CA ASN A 120 -11.88 -3.11 -13.91
C ASN A 120 -11.65 -3.95 -15.17
N ILE A 121 -12.59 -3.87 -16.08
CA ILE A 121 -12.37 -4.33 -17.45
C ILE A 121 -11.38 -3.35 -18.06
N TYR A 122 -10.13 -3.79 -18.23
CA TYR A 122 -9.10 -3.01 -18.89
C TYR A 122 -9.34 -3.09 -20.40
N GLU A 123 -10.03 -2.10 -20.94
CA GLU A 123 -10.28 -1.99 -22.38
C GLU A 123 -9.02 -1.46 -23.06
N TYR A 124 -8.40 -2.30 -23.89
CA TYR A 124 -7.20 -1.93 -24.65
C TYR A 124 -7.49 -0.78 -25.61
N GLU A 125 -6.66 0.23 -25.63
CA GLU A 125 -6.76 1.36 -26.57
C GLU A 125 -5.61 1.36 -27.59
N SER A 126 -4.36 1.25 -27.11
CA SER A 126 -3.20 1.33 -28.00
C SER A 126 -1.92 0.82 -27.32
N TYR A 127 -0.85 0.68 -28.09
CA TYR A 127 0.48 0.51 -27.54
C TYR A 127 1.45 1.53 -28.11
N LYS A 128 2.48 1.86 -27.33
CA LYS A 128 3.60 2.72 -27.73
C LYS A 128 4.89 2.02 -27.38
N SER A 129 5.83 1.96 -28.32
CA SER A 129 7.15 1.42 -28.09
C SER A 129 8.19 2.49 -28.38
N THR A 130 9.22 2.59 -27.54
CA THR A 130 10.34 3.48 -27.77
C THR A 130 11.64 2.71 -27.73
N THR A 131 12.42 2.79 -28.81
CA THR A 131 13.74 2.19 -28.90
C THR A 131 14.76 2.91 -28.02
N LYS A 132 14.57 4.21 -27.76
CA LYS A 132 15.50 5.04 -26.96
C LYS A 132 15.50 4.67 -25.48
N SER A 133 14.37 4.24 -24.93
CA SER A 133 14.24 3.89 -23.51
C SER A 133 14.00 2.41 -23.27
N ALA A 134 14.04 1.58 -24.32
CA ALA A 134 13.70 0.16 -24.24
C ALA A 134 12.43 -0.11 -23.44
N SER A 135 11.41 0.72 -23.64
CA SER A 135 10.13 0.63 -22.95
C SER A 135 8.97 0.45 -23.91
N THR A 136 8.00 -0.33 -23.49
CA THR A 136 6.71 -0.51 -24.18
C THR A 136 5.60 -0.13 -23.23
N THR A 137 4.67 0.69 -23.70
CA THR A 137 3.49 1.10 -22.91
C THR A 137 2.25 0.54 -23.57
N ILE A 138 1.46 -0.22 -22.81
CA ILE A 138 0.11 -0.61 -23.18
C ILE A 138 -0.83 0.42 -22.57
N VAL A 139 -1.64 1.07 -23.40
CA VAL A 139 -2.65 2.05 -22.98
C VAL A 139 -4.00 1.36 -22.93
N TYR A 140 -4.71 1.52 -21.83
CA TYR A 140 -6.08 1.07 -21.65
C TYR A 140 -6.95 2.23 -21.15
N LYS A 141 -8.25 2.09 -21.27
CA LYS A 141 -9.18 3.12 -20.81
C LYS A 141 -8.98 3.44 -19.32
N GLY A 142 -8.49 4.63 -19.05
CA GLY A 142 -8.22 5.12 -17.69
C GLY A 142 -6.79 4.92 -17.17
N GLY A 143 -5.88 4.34 -17.96
CA GLY A 143 -4.50 4.18 -17.53
C GLY A 143 -3.56 3.55 -18.53
N SER A 144 -2.40 3.12 -18.04
CA SER A 144 -1.40 2.45 -18.86
C SER A 144 -0.53 1.47 -18.05
N ILE A 145 0.01 0.48 -18.73
CA ILE A 145 1.06 -0.40 -18.20
C ILE A 145 2.34 -0.12 -18.96
N VAL A 146 3.36 0.30 -18.26
CA VAL A 146 4.69 0.57 -18.83
C VAL A 146 5.61 -0.60 -18.52
N PHE A 147 6.10 -1.25 -19.56
CA PHE A 147 7.10 -2.31 -19.49
C PHE A 147 8.46 -1.71 -19.77
N ARG A 148 9.42 -1.92 -18.87
CA ARG A 148 10.78 -1.43 -18.99
C ARG A 148 11.77 -2.56 -18.87
N ASN A 149 12.73 -2.61 -19.79
CA ASN A 149 13.91 -3.45 -19.65
C ASN A 149 15.09 -2.55 -19.26
N PHE A 150 15.58 -2.70 -18.03
CA PHE A 150 16.65 -1.85 -17.51
C PHE A 150 18.04 -2.35 -17.87
N SER A 151 18.22 -3.63 -18.10
CA SER A 151 19.44 -4.26 -18.63
C SER A 151 19.21 -5.76 -18.81
N VAL A 152 20.12 -6.40 -19.56
CA VAL A 152 20.12 -7.86 -19.75
C VAL A 152 20.17 -8.60 -18.41
N ASP A 153 20.85 -8.03 -17.42
CA ASP A 153 21.09 -8.65 -16.12
C ASP A 153 20.03 -8.32 -15.06
N ARG A 154 19.18 -7.32 -15.28
CA ARG A 154 18.20 -6.83 -14.28
C ARG A 154 16.78 -7.27 -14.52
N GLY A 155 16.54 -8.00 -15.59
CA GLY A 155 15.23 -8.50 -15.93
C GLY A 155 14.28 -7.39 -16.37
N PHE A 156 13.00 -7.70 -16.26
CA PHE A 156 11.91 -6.92 -16.81
C PHE A 156 11.06 -6.35 -15.66
N ALA A 157 10.70 -5.09 -15.73
CA ALA A 157 9.79 -4.46 -14.78
C ALA A 157 8.54 -3.93 -15.49
N ALA A 158 7.40 -4.09 -14.86
CA ALA A 158 6.14 -3.49 -15.28
C ALA A 158 5.68 -2.47 -14.23
N GLU A 159 5.18 -1.34 -14.68
CA GLU A 159 4.62 -0.29 -13.84
C GLU A 159 3.21 0.03 -14.35
N ILE A 160 2.22 -0.05 -13.47
CA ILE A 160 0.84 0.25 -13.79
C ILE A 160 0.52 1.68 -13.37
N ASN A 161 0.04 2.48 -14.30
CA ASN A 161 -0.32 3.88 -14.09
C ASN A 161 -1.79 4.10 -14.43
N GLY A 162 -2.56 4.73 -13.55
CA GLY A 162 -3.96 5.05 -13.79
C GLY A 162 -4.74 5.32 -12.53
N ALA A 163 -6.02 5.64 -12.67
CA ALA A 163 -6.93 5.81 -11.55
C ALA A 163 -7.06 4.48 -10.79
N GLY A 164 -6.59 4.46 -9.54
CA GLY A 164 -6.54 3.26 -8.71
C GLY A 164 -5.25 2.43 -8.84
N ALA A 165 -4.32 2.77 -9.75
CA ALA A 165 -3.01 2.16 -9.78
C ALA A 165 -2.11 2.78 -8.71
N GLN A 166 -1.64 1.97 -7.79
CA GLN A 166 -0.59 2.33 -6.83
C GLN A 166 0.49 1.28 -6.93
N GLY A 167 1.59 1.67 -7.51
CA GLY A 167 2.78 0.87 -7.58
C GLY A 167 3.91 1.45 -6.77
#